data_1716ffc8043eb9650de8d667e789c4ce
#
_entry.id   1716ffc8043eb9650de8d667e789c4ce
#
_cell.length_a   1.000
_cell.length_b   1.000
_cell.length_c   1.000
_cell.angle_alpha   90.00
_cell.angle_beta   90.00
_cell.angle_gamma   90.00
#
_symmetry.space_group_name_H-M   'P 1'
#
loop_
_entity.id
_entity.type
_entity.pdbx_description
1 polymer ?
#
loop_
_entity_poly.entity_id
_entity_poly.type
_entity_poly.pdbx_seq_one_letter_code
_entity_poly.pdbx_strand_id
1 'polypeptide(L)'
;MVGRKASLLSMKAVDWLWPNRLARGVLSGFDGDPERGKSQILAALASHITTGMPWPDGSACDIGGVIIVGAEDSWESTVVPRLVAAGADCSKVRLVATIPAQDGGERLISIPEDINLLERLIIEDSAMLIGFDPLSAFLSDSANANSEHDVRRAMTPLVEMLERTGCAGVALRHLNKQDRVPNALYRGLGSIGFSALARTVLGVAKDPDQPDTYVFSVLKNNLGIMPRSQRYRIEGVTLTEGSQIIPTSRITWGEETDQMVEDLMIAFGRPRPRTAAKDLLAELLADGPVDSKLIFEAADEHGIPPATLKRAKKEMGIIAERVGFGKHGYWSWRIGDQTDGSSKGITSPEERARRIQNL
;
A
#
# COMPACT_ATOMS: atom_id res chain seq x y z
N MET A 1 -3.18 -34.70 -19.43
CA MET A 1 -3.92 -35.25 -18.26
C MET A 1 -4.97 -34.23 -17.87
N VAL A 2 -6.24 -34.59 -17.90
CA VAL A 2 -7.33 -33.66 -17.65
C VAL A 2 -7.72 -33.74 -16.16
N GLY A 3 -7.12 -32.86 -15.34
CA GLY A 3 -7.42 -32.71 -13.92
C GLY A 3 -6.77 -33.78 -13.02
N ARG A 4 -6.74 -33.51 -11.72
CA ARG A 4 -6.35 -34.44 -10.65
C ARG A 4 -7.41 -34.44 -9.55
N LYS A 5 -7.71 -35.60 -8.97
CA LYS A 5 -8.58 -35.65 -7.79
C LYS A 5 -7.87 -34.99 -6.60
N ALA A 6 -8.58 -34.16 -5.84
CA ALA A 6 -8.03 -33.49 -4.67
C ALA A 6 -7.40 -34.46 -3.66
N SER A 7 -7.96 -35.67 -3.52
CA SER A 7 -7.44 -36.73 -2.64
C SER A 7 -6.06 -37.27 -3.03
N LEU A 8 -5.57 -36.99 -4.24
CA LEU A 8 -4.24 -37.37 -4.74
C LEU A 8 -3.20 -36.25 -4.53
N LEU A 9 -3.60 -35.11 -3.98
CA LEU A 9 -2.73 -33.97 -3.75
C LEU A 9 -2.38 -33.85 -2.27
N SER A 10 -1.12 -33.66 -1.97
CA SER A 10 -0.67 -33.36 -0.61
C SER A 10 -0.89 -31.88 -0.28
N MET A 11 -1.36 -31.61 0.92
CA MET A 11 -1.42 -30.24 1.45
C MET A 11 -0.01 -29.68 1.62
N LYS A 12 0.18 -28.42 1.24
CA LYS A 12 1.43 -27.69 1.46
C LYS A 12 1.12 -26.37 2.15
N ALA A 13 1.93 -26.01 3.15
CA ALA A 13 1.91 -24.66 3.72
C ALA A 13 2.39 -23.65 2.66
N VAL A 14 1.95 -22.40 2.80
CA VAL A 14 2.52 -21.31 2.01
C VAL A 14 3.96 -21.09 2.45
N ASP A 15 4.86 -21.09 1.48
CA ASP A 15 6.27 -20.79 1.70
C ASP A 15 6.47 -19.27 1.65
N TRP A 16 6.86 -18.67 2.77
CA TRP A 16 7.00 -17.24 2.92
C TRP A 16 8.47 -16.81 2.86
N LEU A 17 8.79 -15.86 2.00
CA LEU A 17 10.05 -15.12 2.05
C LEU A 17 10.00 -14.08 3.19
N TRP A 18 8.90 -13.33 3.28
CA TRP A 18 8.56 -12.47 4.42
C TRP A 18 7.15 -12.83 4.89
N PRO A 19 7.00 -13.36 6.12
CA PRO A 19 5.72 -13.91 6.60
C PRO A 19 4.54 -12.97 6.39
N ASN A 20 3.48 -13.48 5.77
CA ASN A 20 2.23 -12.79 5.44
C ASN A 20 2.37 -11.55 4.52
N ARG A 21 3.56 -11.29 3.95
CA ARG A 21 3.83 -10.15 3.06
C ARG A 21 4.32 -10.59 1.69
N LEU A 22 5.37 -11.39 1.63
CA LEU A 22 5.96 -11.89 0.39
C LEU A 22 6.04 -13.41 0.42
N ALA A 23 5.30 -14.07 -0.46
CA ALA A 23 5.36 -15.53 -0.61
C ALA A 23 6.33 -15.92 -1.74
N ARG A 24 7.05 -17.03 -1.54
CA ARG A 24 7.90 -17.63 -2.58
C ARG A 24 7.05 -18.21 -3.71
N GLY A 25 7.55 -18.11 -4.93
CA GLY A 25 6.85 -18.60 -6.11
C GLY A 25 5.60 -17.82 -6.49
N VAL A 26 5.46 -16.57 -5.99
CA VAL A 26 4.24 -15.78 -6.13
C VAL A 26 4.57 -14.36 -6.59
N LEU A 27 3.70 -13.82 -7.42
CA LEU A 27 3.74 -12.41 -7.80
C LEU A 27 3.00 -11.55 -6.77
N SER A 28 3.69 -10.55 -6.24
CA SER A 28 3.15 -9.51 -5.38
C SER A 28 3.12 -8.17 -6.11
N GLY A 29 2.02 -7.43 -6.03
CA GLY A 29 1.96 -6.05 -6.47
C GLY A 29 2.56 -5.12 -5.40
N PHE A 30 3.13 -4.00 -5.81
CA PHE A 30 3.60 -2.97 -4.89
C PHE A 30 3.15 -1.59 -5.38
N ASP A 31 2.14 -1.07 -4.74
CA ASP A 31 1.40 0.12 -5.13
C ASP A 31 1.75 1.33 -4.25
N GLY A 32 1.74 2.51 -4.83
CA GLY A 32 1.94 3.75 -4.09
C GLY A 32 2.16 4.94 -5.03
N ASP A 33 1.88 6.13 -4.51
CA ASP A 33 2.15 7.37 -5.23
C ASP A 33 3.65 7.50 -5.58
N PRO A 34 4.01 8.30 -6.59
CA PRO A 34 5.39 8.68 -6.82
C PRO A 34 6.04 9.28 -5.57
N GLU A 35 7.36 9.17 -5.45
CA GLU A 35 8.15 9.77 -4.35
C GLU A 35 7.82 9.24 -2.94
N ARG A 36 7.18 8.07 -2.82
CA ARG A 36 6.92 7.41 -1.53
C ARG A 36 7.95 6.34 -1.18
N GLY A 37 9.06 6.25 -1.90
CA GLY A 37 10.17 5.35 -1.60
C GLY A 37 9.98 3.90 -2.02
N LYS A 38 9.10 3.57 -2.98
CA LYS A 38 8.91 2.19 -3.45
C LYS A 38 10.22 1.53 -3.88
N SER A 39 10.99 2.19 -4.77
CA SER A 39 12.30 1.68 -5.23
C SER A 39 13.33 1.57 -4.09
N GLN A 40 13.25 2.45 -3.09
CA GLN A 40 14.10 2.38 -1.90
C GLN A 40 13.69 1.23 -0.97
N ILE A 41 12.39 0.93 -0.87
CA ILE A 41 11.93 -0.28 -0.17
C ILE A 41 12.43 -1.52 -0.89
N LEU A 42 12.43 -1.55 -2.24
CA LEU A 42 13.02 -2.67 -2.99
C LEU A 42 14.52 -2.84 -2.64
N ALA A 43 15.28 -1.74 -2.51
CA ALA A 43 16.67 -1.79 -2.05
C ALA A 43 16.79 -2.28 -0.59
N ALA A 44 15.86 -1.88 0.28
CA ALA A 44 15.82 -2.38 1.66
C ALA A 44 15.48 -3.88 1.71
N LEU A 45 14.53 -4.36 0.90
CA LEU A 45 14.24 -5.81 0.78
C LEU A 45 15.48 -6.57 0.30
N ALA A 46 16.20 -6.03 -0.69
CA ALA A 46 17.46 -6.61 -1.17
C ALA A 46 18.51 -6.69 -0.04
N SER A 47 18.62 -5.68 0.81
CA SER A 47 19.52 -5.68 1.96
C SER A 47 19.21 -6.83 2.91
N HIS A 48 17.95 -7.02 3.32
CA HIS A 48 17.55 -8.13 4.18
C HIS A 48 17.89 -9.49 3.56
N ILE A 49 17.54 -9.69 2.29
CA ILE A 49 17.72 -10.98 1.60
C ILE A 49 19.20 -11.29 1.37
N THR A 50 20.00 -10.32 0.94
CA THR A 50 21.40 -10.57 0.60
C THR A 50 22.30 -10.79 1.81
N THR A 51 21.91 -10.28 2.98
CA THR A 51 22.69 -10.34 4.24
C THR A 51 22.08 -11.29 5.28
N GLY A 52 20.82 -11.70 5.14
CA GLY A 52 20.11 -12.48 6.16
C GLY A 52 19.69 -11.66 7.38
N MET A 53 19.68 -10.32 7.27
CA MET A 53 19.20 -9.46 8.34
C MET A 53 17.71 -9.73 8.59
N PRO A 54 17.27 -9.90 9.85
CA PRO A 54 15.88 -10.13 10.17
C PRO A 54 14.96 -9.07 9.57
N TRP A 55 13.76 -9.46 9.16
CA TRP A 55 12.75 -8.54 8.67
C TRP A 55 12.35 -7.51 9.74
N PRO A 56 11.74 -6.36 9.37
CA PRO A 56 11.36 -5.30 10.31
C PRO A 56 10.44 -5.77 11.45
N ASP A 57 9.66 -6.82 11.25
CA ASP A 57 8.81 -7.45 12.27
C ASP A 57 9.56 -8.47 13.14
N GLY A 58 10.88 -8.58 12.99
CA GLY A 58 11.75 -9.50 13.74
C GLY A 58 11.76 -10.93 13.21
N SER A 59 10.96 -11.26 12.19
CA SER A 59 10.99 -12.60 11.60
C SER A 59 12.30 -12.86 10.85
N ALA A 60 12.73 -14.13 10.79
CA ALA A 60 13.96 -14.51 10.12
C ALA A 60 13.89 -14.28 8.61
N CYS A 61 15.03 -13.95 8.01
CA CYS A 61 15.22 -13.82 6.58
C CYS A 61 16.32 -14.77 6.11
N ASP A 62 16.02 -15.59 5.10
CA ASP A 62 17.02 -16.45 4.48
C ASP A 62 17.94 -15.63 3.57
N ILE A 63 19.21 -16.07 3.45
CA ILE A 63 20.20 -15.42 2.59
C ILE A 63 20.08 -15.95 1.16
N GLY A 64 20.03 -15.05 0.17
CA GLY A 64 19.99 -15.40 -1.25
C GLY A 64 20.25 -14.24 -2.18
N GLY A 65 20.14 -14.49 -3.48
CA GLY A 65 20.28 -13.49 -4.53
C GLY A 65 19.01 -12.65 -4.71
N VAL A 66 19.19 -11.46 -5.31
CA VAL A 66 18.11 -10.55 -5.72
C VAL A 66 18.36 -10.10 -7.14
N ILE A 67 17.30 -10.10 -7.96
CA ILE A 67 17.34 -9.53 -9.32
C ILE A 67 16.45 -8.29 -9.32
N ILE A 68 16.97 -7.17 -9.81
CA ILE A 68 16.21 -5.94 -10.03
C ILE A 68 16.16 -5.69 -11.54
N VAL A 69 14.97 -5.72 -12.09
CA VAL A 69 14.68 -5.36 -13.48
C VAL A 69 14.14 -3.93 -13.46
N GLY A 70 14.93 -2.97 -13.97
CA GLY A 70 14.61 -1.55 -13.88
C GLY A 70 15.00 -0.80 -15.14
N ALA A 71 14.20 0.22 -15.51
CA ALA A 71 14.40 1.00 -16.73
C ALA A 71 14.40 2.51 -16.50
N GLU A 72 14.04 2.99 -15.32
CA GLU A 72 13.85 4.43 -15.07
C GLU A 72 15.07 5.09 -14.43
N ASP A 73 15.70 4.42 -13.46
CA ASP A 73 16.80 4.98 -12.67
C ASP A 73 18.17 4.53 -13.21
N SER A 74 19.17 5.43 -13.20
CA SER A 74 20.57 5.06 -13.47
C SER A 74 21.11 4.09 -12.43
N TRP A 75 21.75 3.02 -12.87
CA TRP A 75 22.34 2.03 -11.99
C TRP A 75 23.42 2.65 -11.09
N GLU A 76 24.38 3.36 -11.70
CA GLU A 76 25.57 3.87 -11.04
C GLU A 76 25.27 5.04 -10.11
N SER A 77 24.40 5.95 -10.52
CA SER A 77 24.15 7.18 -9.75
C SER A 77 22.95 7.10 -8.82
N THR A 78 22.10 6.07 -8.94
CA THR A 78 20.87 5.99 -8.17
C THR A 78 20.68 4.64 -7.47
N VAL A 79 20.64 3.53 -8.22
CA VAL A 79 20.26 2.24 -7.67
C VAL A 79 21.35 1.65 -6.80
N VAL A 80 22.60 1.62 -7.30
CA VAL A 80 23.77 1.08 -6.54
C VAL A 80 24.00 1.89 -5.26
N PRO A 81 24.01 3.25 -5.28
CA PRO A 81 24.10 4.02 -4.05
C PRO A 81 22.99 3.71 -3.02
N ARG A 82 21.73 3.50 -3.47
CA ARG A 82 20.63 3.11 -2.58
C ARG A 82 20.83 1.72 -1.98
N LEU A 83 21.31 0.74 -2.76
CA LEU A 83 21.63 -0.60 -2.29
C LEU A 83 22.74 -0.57 -1.23
N VAL A 84 23.82 0.15 -1.49
CA VAL A 84 24.94 0.33 -0.54
C VAL A 84 24.45 1.02 0.72
N ALA A 85 23.67 2.10 0.60
CA ALA A 85 23.12 2.83 1.76
C ALA A 85 22.17 1.97 2.59
N ALA A 86 21.41 1.06 1.96
CA ALA A 86 20.57 0.08 2.62
C ALA A 86 21.35 -1.05 3.29
N GLY A 87 22.65 -1.20 2.99
CA GLY A 87 23.51 -2.26 3.51
C GLY A 87 23.39 -3.59 2.77
N ALA A 88 22.95 -3.58 1.50
CA ALA A 88 22.87 -4.78 0.70
C ALA A 88 24.28 -5.32 0.31
N ASP A 89 24.42 -6.64 0.26
CA ASP A 89 25.56 -7.29 -0.39
C ASP A 89 25.37 -7.23 -1.91
N CYS A 90 25.95 -6.19 -2.54
CA CYS A 90 25.81 -5.96 -3.98
C CYS A 90 26.37 -7.10 -4.84
N SER A 91 27.20 -7.99 -4.31
CA SER A 91 27.69 -9.17 -5.05
C SER A 91 26.59 -10.20 -5.28
N LYS A 92 25.47 -10.11 -4.54
CA LYS A 92 24.29 -10.96 -4.67
C LYS A 92 23.10 -10.24 -5.33
N VAL A 93 23.31 -9.02 -5.84
CA VAL A 93 22.27 -8.25 -6.55
C VAL A 93 22.62 -8.17 -8.02
N ARG A 94 21.76 -8.71 -8.88
CA ARG A 94 21.86 -8.55 -10.34
C ARG A 94 20.91 -7.45 -10.80
N LEU A 95 21.44 -6.51 -11.57
CA LEU A 95 20.68 -5.43 -12.20
C LEU A 95 20.51 -5.74 -13.69
N VAL A 96 19.26 -5.68 -14.18
CA VAL A 96 18.93 -6.03 -15.56
C VAL A 96 17.96 -4.99 -16.13
N ALA A 97 18.30 -4.38 -17.27
CA ALA A 97 17.40 -3.49 -18.01
C ALA A 97 17.29 -3.90 -19.46
N THR A 98 18.44 -4.07 -20.09
CA THR A 98 18.58 -4.36 -21.51
C THR A 98 19.25 -5.70 -21.75
N ILE A 99 19.02 -6.24 -22.92
CA ILE A 99 19.66 -7.44 -23.43
C ILE A 99 20.10 -7.19 -24.90
N PRO A 100 21.07 -7.96 -25.43
CA PRO A 100 21.46 -7.83 -26.81
C PRO A 100 20.26 -8.03 -27.75
N ALA A 101 20.10 -7.13 -28.71
CA ALA A 101 19.12 -7.24 -29.78
C ALA A 101 19.70 -7.96 -31.00
N GLN A 102 18.83 -8.49 -31.87
CA GLN A 102 19.25 -9.23 -33.08
C GLN A 102 20.00 -8.36 -34.10
N ASP A 103 19.79 -7.05 -34.06
CA ASP A 103 20.45 -6.06 -34.92
C ASP A 103 21.84 -5.61 -34.43
N GLY A 104 22.31 -6.18 -33.30
CA GLY A 104 23.59 -5.86 -32.68
C GLY A 104 23.53 -4.67 -31.70
N GLY A 105 22.34 -4.09 -31.46
CA GLY A 105 22.07 -3.11 -30.42
C GLY A 105 21.65 -3.75 -29.10
N GLU A 106 21.03 -2.94 -28.23
CA GLU A 106 20.38 -3.39 -26.99
C GLU A 106 18.88 -3.08 -27.05
N ARG A 107 18.07 -3.94 -26.43
CA ARG A 107 16.67 -3.70 -26.22
C ARG A 107 16.28 -3.97 -24.77
N LEU A 108 15.23 -3.37 -24.31
CA LEU A 108 14.66 -3.70 -23.00
C LEU A 108 14.21 -5.18 -22.96
N ILE A 109 14.25 -5.74 -21.77
CA ILE A 109 13.58 -7.02 -21.50
C ILE A 109 12.11 -6.87 -21.83
N SER A 110 11.51 -7.89 -22.44
CA SER A 110 10.11 -7.94 -22.81
C SER A 110 9.41 -9.15 -22.20
N ILE A 111 8.27 -8.94 -21.58
CA ILE A 111 7.43 -9.99 -20.99
C ILE A 111 6.20 -10.15 -21.90
N PRO A 112 5.94 -11.38 -22.41
CA PRO A 112 6.47 -12.69 -21.97
C PRO A 112 7.70 -13.21 -22.69
N GLU A 113 8.25 -12.53 -23.71
CA GLU A 113 9.24 -13.05 -24.66
C GLU A 113 10.52 -13.52 -23.98
N ASP A 114 11.00 -12.79 -22.96
CA ASP A 114 12.28 -13.05 -22.29
C ASP A 114 12.16 -13.82 -20.96
N ILE A 115 11.02 -14.44 -20.69
CA ILE A 115 10.81 -15.21 -19.44
C ILE A 115 11.85 -16.31 -19.24
N ASN A 116 12.24 -17.01 -20.30
CA ASN A 116 13.26 -18.06 -20.21
C ASN A 116 14.64 -17.51 -19.82
N LEU A 117 14.95 -16.29 -20.19
CA LEU A 117 16.19 -15.63 -19.77
C LEU A 117 16.10 -15.29 -18.27
N LEU A 118 15.01 -14.68 -17.84
CA LEU A 118 14.81 -14.35 -16.42
C LEU A 118 14.85 -15.61 -15.54
N GLU A 119 14.26 -16.72 -15.99
CA GLU A 119 14.31 -18.00 -15.27
C GLU A 119 15.76 -18.52 -15.12
N ARG A 120 16.58 -18.43 -16.17
CA ARG A 120 17.99 -18.80 -16.08
C ARG A 120 18.77 -17.93 -15.09
N LEU A 121 18.54 -16.61 -15.11
CA LEU A 121 19.20 -15.68 -14.19
C LEU A 121 18.80 -15.96 -12.72
N ILE A 122 17.52 -16.27 -12.48
CA ILE A 122 17.04 -16.66 -11.14
C ILE A 122 17.78 -17.90 -10.63
N ILE A 123 17.95 -18.90 -11.48
CA ILE A 123 18.64 -20.15 -11.12
C ILE A 123 20.14 -19.90 -10.90
N GLU A 124 20.77 -19.16 -11.80
CA GLU A 124 22.20 -18.84 -11.77
C GLU A 124 22.60 -18.10 -10.47
N ASP A 125 21.80 -17.09 -10.09
CA ASP A 125 22.07 -16.26 -8.91
C ASP A 125 21.44 -16.81 -7.64
N SER A 126 20.76 -17.95 -7.69
CA SER A 126 19.94 -18.46 -6.59
C SER A 126 19.01 -17.37 -6.02
N ALA A 127 18.36 -16.61 -6.92
CA ALA A 127 17.58 -15.43 -6.56
C ALA A 127 16.31 -15.81 -5.82
N MET A 128 16.13 -15.24 -4.64
CA MET A 128 14.92 -15.39 -3.82
C MET A 128 13.88 -14.32 -4.12
N LEU A 129 14.31 -13.20 -4.72
CA LEU A 129 13.44 -12.08 -5.10
C LEU A 129 13.81 -11.59 -6.49
N ILE A 130 12.79 -11.34 -7.32
CA ILE A 130 12.88 -10.54 -8.54
C ILE A 130 11.94 -9.35 -8.45
N GLY A 131 12.47 -8.14 -8.54
CA GLY A 131 11.72 -6.90 -8.51
C GLY A 131 11.68 -6.22 -9.87
N PHE A 132 10.52 -5.73 -10.29
CA PHE A 132 10.32 -4.97 -11.54
C PHE A 132 9.99 -3.52 -11.21
N ASP A 133 10.79 -2.58 -11.68
CA ASP A 133 10.66 -1.14 -11.35
C ASP A 133 10.69 -0.23 -12.61
N PRO A 134 9.53 0.15 -13.17
CA PRO A 134 8.21 -0.45 -12.95
C PRO A 134 7.94 -1.62 -13.91
N LEU A 135 7.06 -2.55 -13.55
CA LEU A 135 6.73 -3.68 -14.42
C LEU A 135 6.14 -3.27 -15.77
N SER A 136 5.38 -2.16 -15.80
CA SER A 136 4.77 -1.66 -17.04
C SER A 136 5.76 -1.35 -18.16
N ALA A 137 7.02 -1.02 -17.82
CA ALA A 137 8.07 -0.75 -18.80
C ALA A 137 8.55 -2.00 -19.55
N PHE A 138 8.23 -3.18 -19.03
CA PHE A 138 8.71 -4.46 -19.55
C PHE A 138 7.61 -5.33 -20.16
N LEU A 139 6.36 -4.84 -20.21
CA LEU A 139 5.30 -5.53 -20.94
C LEU A 139 5.51 -5.33 -22.44
N SER A 140 5.32 -6.39 -23.23
CA SER A 140 5.47 -6.30 -24.68
C SER A 140 4.50 -5.30 -25.30
N ASP A 141 4.92 -4.65 -26.40
CA ASP A 141 4.10 -3.67 -27.15
C ASP A 141 2.77 -4.28 -27.65
N SER A 142 2.69 -5.58 -27.78
CA SER A 142 1.47 -6.31 -28.16
C SER A 142 0.44 -6.42 -27.03
N ALA A 143 0.85 -6.15 -25.78
CA ALA A 143 -0.02 -6.21 -24.60
C ALA A 143 -0.63 -4.84 -24.30
N ASN A 144 -1.93 -4.67 -24.54
CA ASN A 144 -2.62 -3.47 -24.11
C ASN A 144 -2.72 -3.44 -22.56
N ALA A 145 -1.91 -2.60 -21.94
CA ALA A 145 -1.86 -2.46 -20.46
C ALA A 145 -3.21 -2.08 -19.83
N ASN A 146 -4.16 -1.56 -20.60
CA ASN A 146 -5.53 -1.23 -20.15
C ASN A 146 -6.53 -2.38 -20.35
N SER A 147 -6.13 -3.46 -21.02
CA SER A 147 -6.95 -4.64 -21.23
C SER A 147 -6.63 -5.70 -20.18
N GLU A 148 -7.63 -6.08 -19.37
CA GLU A 148 -7.45 -7.16 -18.37
C GLU A 148 -7.00 -8.47 -19.02
N HIS A 149 -7.57 -8.81 -20.16
CA HIS A 149 -7.29 -10.03 -20.88
C HIS A 149 -5.84 -10.07 -21.40
N ASP A 150 -5.36 -8.96 -21.99
CA ASP A 150 -4.02 -8.88 -22.56
C ASP A 150 -2.96 -8.90 -21.46
N VAL A 151 -3.17 -8.14 -20.37
CA VAL A 151 -2.28 -8.17 -19.20
C VAL A 151 -2.23 -9.56 -18.59
N ARG A 152 -3.37 -10.22 -18.42
CA ARG A 152 -3.41 -11.58 -17.88
C ARG A 152 -2.64 -12.56 -18.78
N ARG A 153 -2.83 -12.47 -20.09
CA ARG A 153 -2.14 -13.35 -21.07
C ARG A 153 -0.64 -13.11 -21.07
N ALA A 154 -0.18 -11.85 -21.04
CA ALA A 154 1.24 -11.51 -21.00
C ALA A 154 1.91 -11.94 -19.69
N MET A 155 1.21 -11.82 -18.57
CA MET A 155 1.74 -12.07 -17.23
C MET A 155 1.69 -13.54 -16.78
N THR A 156 0.86 -14.37 -17.41
CA THR A 156 0.73 -15.79 -17.03
C THR A 156 2.09 -16.52 -17.06
N PRO A 157 2.94 -16.39 -18.12
CA PRO A 157 4.26 -17.02 -18.14
C PRO A 157 5.20 -16.56 -17.03
N LEU A 158 5.11 -15.28 -16.61
CA LEU A 158 5.87 -14.76 -15.46
C LEU A 158 5.43 -15.45 -14.16
N VAL A 159 4.12 -15.56 -13.93
CA VAL A 159 3.57 -16.21 -12.72
C VAL A 159 3.99 -17.69 -12.68
N GLU A 160 3.89 -18.40 -13.80
CA GLU A 160 4.33 -19.80 -13.91
C GLU A 160 5.85 -19.97 -13.69
N MET A 161 6.66 -19.04 -14.19
CA MET A 161 8.11 -19.03 -13.93
C MET A 161 8.41 -18.86 -12.43
N LEU A 162 7.76 -17.92 -11.77
CA LEU A 162 7.91 -17.71 -10.32
C LEU A 162 7.53 -18.98 -9.54
N GLU A 163 6.41 -19.63 -9.91
CA GLU A 163 5.97 -20.88 -9.27
C GLU A 163 6.99 -22.01 -9.46
N ARG A 164 7.58 -22.15 -10.66
CA ARG A 164 8.58 -23.19 -10.94
C ARG A 164 9.89 -22.96 -10.19
N THR A 165 10.34 -21.71 -10.11
CA THR A 165 11.63 -21.35 -9.50
C THR A 165 11.55 -21.19 -7.98
N GLY A 166 10.35 -20.98 -7.44
CA GLY A 166 10.17 -20.60 -6.03
C GLY A 166 10.63 -19.16 -5.72
N CYS A 167 11.01 -18.36 -6.73
CA CYS A 167 11.42 -16.97 -6.54
C CYS A 167 10.19 -16.09 -6.26
N ALA A 168 10.26 -15.21 -5.27
CA ALA A 168 9.23 -14.21 -5.02
C ALA A 168 9.30 -13.09 -6.05
N GLY A 169 8.18 -12.73 -6.69
CA GLY A 169 8.12 -11.61 -7.62
C GLY A 169 7.50 -10.36 -6.96
N VAL A 170 8.10 -9.20 -7.15
CA VAL A 170 7.54 -7.91 -6.75
C VAL A 170 7.44 -6.98 -7.95
N ALA A 171 6.24 -6.51 -8.25
CA ALA A 171 5.95 -5.61 -9.35
C ALA A 171 5.58 -4.23 -8.84
N LEU A 172 6.47 -3.25 -8.98
CA LEU A 172 6.20 -1.86 -8.61
C LEU A 172 5.25 -1.23 -9.62
N ARG A 173 4.26 -0.50 -9.10
CA ARG A 173 3.29 0.24 -9.92
C ARG A 173 3.09 1.64 -9.37
N HIS A 174 2.85 2.58 -10.27
CA HIS A 174 2.39 3.91 -9.92
C HIS A 174 0.87 3.93 -9.81
N LEU A 175 0.34 4.73 -8.89
CA LEU A 175 -1.10 4.95 -8.79
C LEU A 175 -1.54 6.02 -9.79
N ASN A 176 -2.73 5.82 -10.39
CA ASN A 176 -3.38 6.87 -11.18
C ASN A 176 -3.81 8.02 -10.28
N LYS A 177 -3.56 9.26 -10.73
CA LYS A 177 -4.02 10.49 -10.08
C LYS A 177 -5.55 10.70 -10.14
N GLN A 178 -6.32 9.68 -10.53
CA GLN A 178 -7.77 9.78 -10.55
C GLN A 178 -8.32 9.62 -9.13
N ASP A 179 -8.60 10.74 -8.46
CA ASP A 179 -9.15 10.84 -7.11
C ASP A 179 -10.55 10.23 -6.94
N ARG A 180 -11.15 9.72 -8.01
CA ARG A 180 -12.53 9.20 -8.03
C ARG A 180 -12.68 7.71 -7.76
N VAL A 181 -11.59 6.95 -7.67
CA VAL A 181 -11.64 5.50 -7.39
C VAL A 181 -11.44 5.28 -5.89
N PRO A 182 -12.49 4.89 -5.14
CA PRO A 182 -12.43 4.80 -3.67
C PRO A 182 -11.50 3.69 -3.15
N ASN A 183 -11.26 2.64 -3.95
CA ASN A 183 -10.48 1.48 -3.51
C ASN A 183 -9.04 1.56 -4.03
N ALA A 184 -8.09 1.58 -3.11
CA ALA A 184 -6.65 1.65 -3.38
C ALA A 184 -6.16 0.57 -4.37
N LEU A 185 -6.72 -0.66 -4.30
CA LEU A 185 -6.38 -1.78 -5.17
C LEU A 185 -6.67 -1.51 -6.66
N TYR A 186 -7.62 -0.61 -6.97
CA TYR A 186 -8.01 -0.28 -8.34
C TYR A 186 -7.39 1.02 -8.86
N ARG A 187 -6.61 1.72 -8.03
CA ARG A 187 -5.90 2.96 -8.42
C ARG A 187 -4.56 2.70 -9.11
N GLY A 188 -4.05 1.48 -9.10
CA GLY A 188 -2.80 1.11 -9.80
C GLY A 188 -2.89 1.40 -11.30
N LEU A 189 -1.84 2.01 -11.87
CA LEU A 189 -1.68 2.16 -13.31
C LEU A 189 -1.70 0.77 -13.97
N GLY A 190 -2.59 0.59 -14.94
CA GLY A 190 -2.82 -0.69 -15.59
C GLY A 190 -4.19 -1.29 -15.26
N SER A 191 -4.53 -2.38 -15.90
CA SER A 191 -5.83 -3.01 -15.77
C SER A 191 -6.02 -3.67 -14.39
N ILE A 192 -7.29 -3.88 -14.02
CA ILE A 192 -7.71 -4.72 -12.87
C ILE A 192 -7.06 -6.12 -12.96
N GLY A 193 -6.71 -6.58 -14.17
CA GLY A 193 -6.01 -7.84 -14.43
C GLY A 193 -4.71 -8.02 -13.65
N PHE A 194 -4.00 -6.93 -13.39
CA PHE A 194 -2.78 -6.95 -12.58
C PHE A 194 -3.05 -7.30 -11.11
N SER A 195 -3.99 -6.58 -10.50
CA SER A 195 -4.39 -6.83 -9.11
C SER A 195 -5.08 -8.19 -8.95
N ALA A 196 -5.68 -8.73 -10.01
CA ALA A 196 -6.29 -10.05 -10.00
C ALA A 196 -5.24 -11.18 -10.01
N LEU A 197 -4.11 -11.00 -10.71
CA LEU A 197 -3.01 -11.99 -10.76
C LEU A 197 -2.15 -11.98 -9.49
N ALA A 198 -1.90 -10.80 -8.92
CA ALA A 198 -1.15 -10.69 -7.68
C ALA A 198 -1.90 -11.36 -6.52
N ARG A 199 -1.23 -12.26 -5.80
CA ARG A 199 -1.80 -12.93 -4.62
C ARG A 199 -1.71 -12.08 -3.37
N THR A 200 -0.67 -11.26 -3.29
CA THR A 200 -0.52 -10.19 -2.29
C THR A 200 -0.33 -8.86 -2.99
N VAL A 201 -0.80 -7.79 -2.38
CA VAL A 201 -0.55 -6.42 -2.84
C VAL A 201 -0.06 -5.62 -1.64
N LEU A 202 1.12 -5.07 -1.79
CA LEU A 202 1.75 -4.17 -0.84
C LEU A 202 1.41 -2.73 -1.20
N GLY A 203 1.40 -1.85 -0.24
CA GLY A 203 1.13 -0.44 -0.47
C GLY A 203 1.90 0.47 0.46
N VAL A 204 2.13 1.70 0.01
CA VAL A 204 2.77 2.76 0.80
C VAL A 204 1.97 4.04 0.74
N ALA A 205 1.87 4.71 1.90
CA ALA A 205 1.29 6.05 2.00
C ALA A 205 2.05 6.89 3.04
N LYS A 206 1.94 8.22 2.94
CA LYS A 206 2.47 9.12 3.97
C LYS A 206 1.65 9.00 5.24
N ASP A 207 2.30 8.97 6.43
CA ASP A 207 1.60 9.08 7.71
C ASP A 207 1.24 10.56 7.92
N PRO A 208 -0.04 10.92 7.96
CA PRO A 208 -0.43 12.32 8.12
C PRO A 208 -0.26 12.83 9.57
N ASP A 209 -0.09 11.95 10.55
CA ASP A 209 0.08 12.31 11.95
C ASP A 209 1.56 12.48 12.34
N GLN A 210 2.47 11.93 11.53
CA GLN A 210 3.90 11.98 11.80
C GLN A 210 4.64 12.56 10.58
N PRO A 211 5.23 13.78 10.69
CA PRO A 211 6.04 14.36 9.63
C PRO A 211 7.15 13.40 9.18
N ASP A 212 7.40 13.35 7.87
CA ASP A 212 8.45 12.55 7.24
C ASP A 212 8.40 11.04 7.51
N THR A 213 7.26 10.56 8.01
CA THR A 213 6.98 9.14 8.24
C THR A 213 5.99 8.62 7.20
N TYR A 214 6.19 7.38 6.80
CA TYR A 214 5.37 6.65 5.86
C TYR A 214 4.91 5.34 6.49
N VAL A 215 3.85 4.77 5.93
CA VAL A 215 3.29 3.47 6.33
C VAL A 215 3.39 2.51 5.15
N PHE A 216 3.91 1.33 5.40
CA PHE A 216 3.96 0.18 4.51
C PHE A 216 2.96 -0.86 5.00
N SER A 217 2.02 -1.26 4.16
CA SER A 217 0.94 -2.20 4.51
C SER A 217 0.78 -3.28 3.44
N VAL A 218 0.12 -4.36 3.83
CA VAL A 218 -0.50 -5.28 2.90
C VAL A 218 -1.94 -4.81 2.63
N LEU A 219 -2.25 -4.53 1.36
CA LEU A 219 -3.59 -4.11 0.91
C LEU A 219 -4.48 -5.31 0.54
N LYS A 220 -3.86 -6.41 0.10
CA LYS A 220 -4.52 -7.66 -0.28
C LYS A 220 -3.63 -8.83 0.13
N ASN A 221 -4.21 -9.83 0.77
CA ASN A 221 -3.55 -11.10 1.05
C ASN A 221 -4.52 -12.27 0.83
N ASN A 222 -4.30 -13.02 -0.24
CA ASN A 222 -5.10 -14.21 -0.57
C ASN A 222 -4.48 -15.51 -0.03
N LEU A 223 -3.35 -15.43 0.67
CA LEU A 223 -2.53 -16.58 1.06
C LEU A 223 -2.43 -16.75 2.57
N GLY A 224 -2.67 -15.70 3.34
CA GLY A 224 -2.51 -15.70 4.79
C GLY A 224 -3.34 -14.62 5.48
N ILE A 225 -3.02 -14.38 6.75
CA ILE A 225 -3.65 -13.32 7.53
C ILE A 225 -3.10 -11.94 7.14
N MET A 226 -3.87 -10.90 7.40
CA MET A 226 -3.39 -9.52 7.23
C MET A 226 -2.45 -9.17 8.37
N PRO A 227 -1.16 -8.88 8.09
CA PRO A 227 -0.22 -8.48 9.12
C PRO A 227 -0.44 -7.01 9.53
N ARG A 228 0.13 -6.62 10.67
CA ARG A 228 0.21 -5.21 11.03
C ARG A 228 1.07 -4.46 10.01
N SER A 229 0.78 -3.17 9.86
CA SER A 229 1.55 -2.28 9.00
C SER A 229 2.88 -1.90 9.66
N GLN A 230 3.84 -1.47 8.84
CA GLN A 230 5.16 -1.06 9.30
C GLN A 230 5.39 0.41 8.98
N ARG A 231 5.77 1.22 9.96
CA ARG A 231 6.23 2.59 9.70
C ARG A 231 7.63 2.57 9.13
N TYR A 232 7.95 3.59 8.34
CA TYR A 232 9.32 3.83 7.86
C TYR A 232 9.56 5.30 7.58
N ARG A 233 10.84 5.66 7.51
CA ARG A 233 11.31 6.97 7.06
C ARG A 233 12.28 6.81 5.91
N ILE A 234 12.39 7.85 5.11
CA ILE A 234 13.41 7.98 4.06
C ILE A 234 14.48 8.91 4.62
N GLU A 235 15.64 8.37 4.92
CA GLU A 235 16.78 9.13 5.49
C GLU A 235 17.79 9.45 4.41
N GLY A 236 18.17 10.72 4.31
CA GLY A 236 19.32 11.14 3.49
C GLY A 236 20.62 10.58 4.06
N VAL A 237 21.46 10.02 3.20
CA VAL A 237 22.77 9.46 3.54
C VAL A 237 23.81 9.97 2.56
N THR A 238 25.02 10.21 3.02
CA THR A 238 26.16 10.54 2.17
C THR A 238 27.14 9.39 2.18
N LEU A 239 27.38 8.82 1.01
CA LEU A 239 28.43 7.81 0.81
C LEU A 239 29.69 8.46 0.28
N THR A 240 30.83 7.77 0.44
CA THR A 240 32.12 8.19 -0.11
C THR A 240 32.75 7.04 -0.88
N GLU A 241 33.13 7.28 -2.12
CA GLU A 241 33.86 6.31 -2.95
C GLU A 241 35.09 7.00 -3.56
N GLY A 242 36.28 6.66 -3.04
CA GLY A 242 37.49 7.40 -3.36
C GLY A 242 37.38 8.86 -2.94
N SER A 243 37.44 9.78 -3.91
CA SER A 243 37.27 11.23 -3.69
C SER A 243 35.87 11.73 -3.95
N GLN A 244 34.94 10.85 -4.37
CA GLN A 244 33.57 11.25 -4.72
C GLN A 244 32.69 11.23 -3.47
N ILE A 245 31.86 12.28 -3.35
CA ILE A 245 30.79 12.39 -2.35
C ILE A 245 29.47 12.08 -3.05
N ILE A 246 28.77 11.03 -2.63
CA ILE A 246 27.58 10.51 -3.27
C ILE A 246 26.39 10.67 -2.31
N PRO A 247 25.57 11.73 -2.45
CA PRO A 247 24.36 11.86 -1.68
C PRO A 247 23.33 10.85 -2.18
N THR A 248 22.71 10.14 -1.25
CA THR A 248 21.68 9.16 -1.52
C THR A 248 20.70 9.08 -0.34
N SER A 249 19.87 8.04 -0.30
CA SER A 249 18.95 7.83 0.81
C SER A 249 18.67 6.35 1.02
N ARG A 250 18.21 6.01 2.23
CA ARG A 250 17.82 4.66 2.62
C ARG A 250 16.51 4.67 3.36
N ILE A 251 15.89 3.50 3.46
CA ILE A 251 14.76 3.25 4.34
C ILE A 251 15.26 2.95 5.75
N THR A 252 14.69 3.63 6.73
CA THR A 252 14.82 3.27 8.15
C THR A 252 13.45 2.80 8.63
N TRP A 253 13.35 1.53 8.98
CA TRP A 253 12.14 0.92 9.51
C TRP A 253 11.87 1.43 10.93
N GLY A 254 10.60 1.76 11.20
CA GLY A 254 10.10 2.17 12.51
C GLY A 254 9.29 1.06 13.19
N GLU A 255 8.38 1.44 14.04
CA GLU A 255 7.50 0.54 14.78
C GLU A 255 6.34 0.00 13.93
N GLU A 256 5.78 -1.13 14.33
CA GLU A 256 4.51 -1.60 13.78
C GLU A 256 3.36 -0.67 14.16
N THR A 257 2.35 -0.60 13.28
CA THR A 257 1.15 0.23 13.47
C THR A 257 -0.10 -0.48 12.98
N ASP A 258 -1.24 -0.13 13.57
CA ASP A 258 -2.55 -0.60 13.11
C ASP A 258 -3.14 0.32 12.01
N GLN A 259 -2.44 1.39 11.63
CA GLN A 259 -2.84 2.23 10.50
C GLN A 259 -2.67 1.45 9.20
N MET A 260 -3.71 1.43 8.37
CA MET A 260 -3.66 0.78 7.05
C MET A 260 -3.47 1.82 5.96
N VAL A 261 -2.63 1.50 4.97
CA VAL A 261 -2.41 2.37 3.80
C VAL A 261 -3.72 2.65 3.05
N GLU A 262 -4.65 1.71 3.02
CA GLU A 262 -5.97 1.91 2.40
C GLU A 262 -6.73 3.06 3.07
N ASP A 263 -6.77 3.10 4.40
CA ASP A 263 -7.39 4.19 5.15
C ASP A 263 -6.68 5.53 4.91
N LEU A 264 -5.35 5.50 4.81
CA LEU A 264 -4.53 6.67 4.54
C LEU A 264 -4.72 7.21 3.10
N MET A 265 -4.85 6.34 2.10
CA MET A 265 -5.10 6.72 0.71
C MET A 265 -6.48 7.34 0.50
N ILE A 266 -7.48 6.89 1.24
CA ILE A 266 -8.82 7.48 1.23
C ILE A 266 -8.78 8.89 1.84
N ALA A 267 -7.92 9.12 2.82
CA ALA A 267 -7.79 10.38 3.52
C ALA A 267 -7.08 11.50 2.71
N PHE A 268 -6.31 11.18 1.68
CA PHE A 268 -5.59 12.17 0.86
C PHE A 268 -6.45 12.94 -0.15
N GLY A 269 -7.75 12.83 -0.13
CA GLY A 269 -8.68 13.62 -0.95
C GLY A 269 -9.86 14.20 -0.16
N ARG A 270 -9.97 13.83 1.12
CA ARG A 270 -11.03 14.32 2.03
C ARG A 270 -10.47 14.39 3.45
N PRO A 271 -10.96 15.31 4.31
CA PRO A 271 -10.68 15.23 5.75
C PRO A 271 -10.96 13.82 6.23
N ARG A 272 -10.10 13.28 7.10
CA ARG A 272 -10.23 11.89 7.60
C ARG A 272 -11.68 11.66 8.03
N PRO A 273 -12.35 10.56 7.61
CA PRO A 273 -13.71 10.30 8.06
C PRO A 273 -13.85 10.35 9.59
N ARG A 274 -12.80 9.95 10.31
CA ARG A 274 -12.76 9.96 11.78
C ARG A 274 -12.45 11.35 12.36
N THR A 275 -11.51 12.10 11.78
CA THR A 275 -11.21 13.50 12.14
C THR A 275 -12.36 14.37 11.67
N ALA A 276 -12.82 14.22 10.43
CA ALA A 276 -14.01 14.89 9.93
C ALA A 276 -15.27 14.58 10.76
N ALA A 277 -15.43 13.33 11.23
CA ALA A 277 -16.52 12.99 12.13
C ALA A 277 -16.39 13.66 13.50
N LYS A 278 -15.18 13.80 14.04
CA LYS A 278 -14.95 14.52 15.30
C LYS A 278 -15.13 16.01 15.13
N ASP A 279 -14.60 16.58 14.05
CA ASP A 279 -14.72 18.00 13.73
C ASP A 279 -16.19 18.36 13.50
N LEU A 280 -16.91 17.57 12.71
CA LEU A 280 -18.36 17.71 12.51
C LEU A 280 -19.14 17.63 13.82
N LEU A 281 -18.84 16.63 14.66
CA LEU A 281 -19.50 16.49 15.95
C LEU A 281 -19.16 17.63 16.91
N ALA A 282 -17.92 18.10 16.94
CA ALA A 282 -17.50 19.24 17.74
C ALA A 282 -18.25 20.51 17.31
N GLU A 283 -18.34 20.75 16.00
CA GLU A 283 -19.03 21.91 15.45
C GLU A 283 -20.56 21.86 15.68
N LEU A 284 -21.20 20.72 15.37
CA LEU A 284 -22.63 20.57 15.56
C LEU A 284 -23.06 20.67 17.02
N LEU A 285 -22.21 20.20 17.95
CA LEU A 285 -22.51 20.17 19.39
C LEU A 285 -21.91 21.34 20.16
N ALA A 286 -21.22 22.29 19.52
CA ALA A 286 -20.59 23.43 20.15
C ALA A 286 -21.63 24.32 20.92
N ASP A 287 -22.82 24.50 20.35
CA ASP A 287 -23.88 25.34 20.87
C ASP A 287 -24.92 24.56 21.69
N GLY A 288 -24.66 23.29 22.02
CA GLY A 288 -25.52 22.46 22.86
C GLY A 288 -26.07 21.18 22.19
N PRO A 289 -27.07 20.53 22.80
CA PRO A 289 -27.62 19.27 22.34
C PRO A 289 -28.28 19.36 20.95
N VAL A 290 -28.04 18.36 20.07
CA VAL A 290 -28.60 18.29 18.72
C VAL A 290 -29.32 16.96 18.52
N ASP A 291 -30.42 16.97 17.76
CA ASP A 291 -31.15 15.75 17.36
C ASP A 291 -30.23 14.82 16.57
N SER A 292 -30.17 13.57 16.99
CA SER A 292 -29.32 12.56 16.35
C SER A 292 -29.63 12.37 14.85
N LYS A 293 -30.88 12.58 14.42
CA LYS A 293 -31.28 12.49 13.02
C LYS A 293 -30.55 13.54 12.17
N LEU A 294 -30.53 14.79 12.64
CA LEU A 294 -29.79 15.88 11.96
C LEU A 294 -28.29 15.61 11.90
N ILE A 295 -27.72 15.01 12.94
CA ILE A 295 -26.30 14.64 12.97
C ILE A 295 -26.00 13.54 11.93
N PHE A 296 -26.89 12.56 11.78
CA PHE A 296 -26.72 11.52 10.77
C PHE A 296 -26.92 12.06 9.34
N GLU A 297 -27.86 12.98 9.12
CA GLU A 297 -28.08 13.65 7.84
C GLU A 297 -26.85 14.48 7.44
N ALA A 298 -26.31 15.30 8.33
CA ALA A 298 -25.09 16.05 8.12
C ALA A 298 -23.87 15.15 7.86
N ALA A 299 -23.77 14.04 8.58
CA ALA A 299 -22.70 13.08 8.35
C ALA A 299 -22.78 12.41 6.97
N ASP A 300 -23.98 12.11 6.47
CA ASP A 300 -24.22 11.55 5.13
C ASP A 300 -23.84 12.55 4.03
N GLU A 301 -24.23 13.82 4.18
CA GLU A 301 -23.83 14.91 3.28
C GLU A 301 -22.32 15.09 3.18
N HIS A 302 -21.59 14.88 4.29
CA HIS A 302 -20.13 14.94 4.35
C HIS A 302 -19.46 13.59 4.00
N GLY A 303 -20.24 12.57 3.61
CA GLY A 303 -19.74 11.24 3.25
C GLY A 303 -19.10 10.48 4.42
N ILE A 304 -19.53 10.75 5.65
CA ILE A 304 -19.06 10.10 6.87
C ILE A 304 -19.93 8.86 7.17
N PRO A 305 -19.34 7.64 7.13
CA PRO A 305 -20.09 6.42 7.39
C PRO A 305 -20.67 6.38 8.82
N PRO A 306 -21.90 5.85 9.03
CA PRO A 306 -22.53 5.77 10.36
C PRO A 306 -21.67 5.05 11.42
N ALA A 307 -20.88 4.05 11.02
CA ALA A 307 -19.98 3.34 11.91
C ALA A 307 -18.84 4.25 12.43
N THR A 308 -18.28 5.08 11.55
CA THR A 308 -17.23 6.06 11.88
C THR A 308 -17.77 7.14 12.82
N LEU A 309 -18.96 7.66 12.51
CA LEU A 309 -19.64 8.64 13.37
C LEU A 309 -19.90 8.10 14.79
N LYS A 310 -20.36 6.85 14.91
CA LYS A 310 -20.59 6.19 16.21
C LYS A 310 -19.28 5.98 16.99
N ARG A 311 -18.16 5.66 16.31
CA ARG A 311 -16.84 5.57 16.97
C ARG A 311 -16.37 6.93 17.47
N ALA A 312 -16.44 7.95 16.62
CA ALA A 312 -16.10 9.33 17.00
C ALA A 312 -16.93 9.80 18.20
N LYS A 313 -18.25 9.54 18.20
CA LYS A 313 -19.14 9.79 19.34
C LYS A 313 -18.60 9.19 20.64
N LYS A 314 -18.24 7.88 20.60
CA LYS A 314 -17.72 7.16 21.78
C LYS A 314 -16.42 7.78 22.30
N GLU A 315 -15.50 8.12 21.38
CA GLU A 315 -14.18 8.67 21.72
C GLU A 315 -14.24 10.11 22.27
N MET A 316 -15.23 10.88 21.82
CA MET A 316 -15.46 12.25 22.32
C MET A 316 -16.31 12.28 23.61
N GLY A 317 -16.71 11.12 24.15
CA GLY A 317 -17.53 11.08 25.35
C GLY A 317 -18.94 11.68 25.18
N ILE A 318 -19.43 11.70 23.91
CA ILE A 318 -20.74 12.29 23.61
C ILE A 318 -21.86 11.38 24.13
N ILE A 319 -22.75 11.97 24.94
CA ILE A 319 -23.89 11.31 25.58
C ILE A 319 -25.11 11.41 24.66
N ALA A 320 -25.90 10.32 24.57
CA ALA A 320 -27.18 10.31 23.90
C ALA A 320 -28.29 10.26 24.94
N GLU A 321 -29.20 11.19 24.87
CA GLU A 321 -30.36 11.31 25.79
C GLU A 321 -31.66 11.31 24.99
N ARG A 322 -32.71 10.70 25.54
CA ARG A 322 -34.02 10.73 24.91
C ARG A 322 -34.80 11.96 25.38
N VAL A 323 -35.21 12.80 24.44
CA VAL A 323 -35.99 13.98 24.67
C VAL A 323 -37.45 13.71 24.28
N GLY A 324 -38.40 13.98 25.21
CA GLY A 324 -39.83 13.77 24.97
C GLY A 324 -40.35 12.34 25.20
N PHE A 325 -41.67 12.17 25.24
CA PHE A 325 -42.35 10.89 25.47
C PHE A 325 -43.21 10.47 24.27
N GLY A 326 -43.39 9.17 24.12
CA GLY A 326 -44.27 8.58 23.09
C GLY A 326 -43.76 8.73 21.66
N LYS A 327 -44.68 8.95 20.70
CA LYS A 327 -44.38 9.02 19.27
C LYS A 327 -43.61 10.27 18.83
N HIS A 328 -43.51 11.29 19.70
CA HIS A 328 -42.81 12.56 19.45
C HIS A 328 -41.45 12.64 20.14
N GLY A 329 -41.00 11.57 20.81
CA GLY A 329 -39.68 11.51 21.42
C GLY A 329 -38.58 11.25 20.37
N TYR A 330 -37.45 11.98 20.51
CA TYR A 330 -36.26 11.84 19.68
C TYR A 330 -35.00 11.66 20.49
N TRP A 331 -33.91 11.18 19.87
CA TRP A 331 -32.60 11.06 20.51
C TRP A 331 -31.78 12.32 20.27
N SER A 332 -31.29 12.94 21.33
CA SER A 332 -30.39 14.08 21.26
C SER A 332 -28.99 13.71 21.73
N TRP A 333 -27.97 14.26 21.10
CA TRP A 333 -26.57 14.06 21.48
C TRP A 333 -26.01 15.36 22.05
N ARG A 334 -25.18 15.25 23.14
CA ARG A 334 -24.44 16.36 23.74
C ARG A 334 -23.05 15.96 24.19
N ILE A 335 -22.13 16.90 24.38
CA ILE A 335 -20.81 16.69 24.95
C ILE A 335 -20.93 16.42 26.45
N GLY A 336 -20.19 15.43 27.00
CA GLY A 336 -20.37 14.89 28.34
C GLY A 336 -20.15 15.86 29.51
N ASP A 337 -19.35 16.93 29.36
CA ASP A 337 -19.00 17.88 30.41
C ASP A 337 -19.87 19.18 30.46
N GLN A 338 -20.87 19.27 29.60
CA GLN A 338 -21.84 20.38 29.68
C GLN A 338 -22.92 20.05 30.70
N THR A 339 -22.62 20.30 32.01
CA THR A 339 -23.61 20.32 33.06
C THR A 339 -24.54 21.51 32.86
N ASP A 340 -25.83 21.26 33.05
CA ASP A 340 -26.94 22.24 33.07
C ASP A 340 -26.52 23.58 33.69
N GLY A 341 -26.25 24.56 32.84
CA GLY A 341 -25.92 25.93 33.25
C GLY A 341 -26.54 26.95 32.30
N SER A 342 -27.76 27.31 32.58
CA SER A 342 -28.50 28.48 32.08
C SER A 342 -28.80 28.55 30.58
N SER A 343 -30.06 28.43 30.26
CA SER A 343 -30.76 28.93 29.08
C SER A 343 -30.30 30.35 28.68
N LYS A 344 -29.37 30.44 27.73
CA LYS A 344 -29.15 31.64 26.94
C LYS A 344 -29.18 31.30 25.46
N GLY A 345 -30.26 31.75 24.80
CA GLY A 345 -30.36 31.82 23.34
C GLY A 345 -30.72 30.51 22.67
N ILE A 346 -31.97 30.08 22.78
CA ILE A 346 -32.53 29.03 21.92
C ILE A 346 -32.62 29.63 20.50
N THR A 347 -31.59 29.39 19.65
CA THR A 347 -31.76 29.52 18.19
C THR A 347 -32.81 28.52 17.76
N SER A 348 -33.79 28.95 16.97
CA SER A 348 -34.87 28.08 16.51
C SER A 348 -34.35 26.89 15.71
N PRO A 349 -35.05 25.74 15.70
CA PRO A 349 -34.64 24.60 14.87
C PRO A 349 -34.41 24.97 13.39
N GLU A 350 -35.13 25.99 12.90
CA GLU A 350 -35.03 26.48 11.51
C GLU A 350 -33.78 27.33 11.27
N GLU A 351 -33.32 28.13 12.25
CA GLU A 351 -32.05 28.85 12.15
C GLU A 351 -30.82 27.92 12.21
N ARG A 352 -30.90 26.86 13.02
CA ARG A 352 -29.88 25.81 13.07
C ARG A 352 -29.80 25.01 11.78
N ALA A 353 -30.96 24.67 11.18
CA ALA A 353 -31.02 23.98 9.89
C ALA A 353 -30.43 24.83 8.76
N ARG A 354 -30.64 26.14 8.73
CA ARG A 354 -30.01 27.06 7.77
C ARG A 354 -28.50 27.19 7.91
N ARG A 355 -27.97 27.11 9.13
CA ARG A 355 -26.50 27.06 9.35
C ARG A 355 -25.86 25.77 8.84
N ILE A 356 -26.54 24.64 9.03
CA ILE A 356 -26.08 23.32 8.52
C ILE A 356 -26.08 23.30 6.98
N GLN A 357 -27.00 23.97 6.30
CA GLN A 357 -27.04 24.06 4.84
C GLN A 357 -25.98 25.00 4.23
N ASN A 358 -25.31 25.82 5.04
CA ASN A 358 -24.26 26.77 4.60
C ASN A 358 -22.82 26.32 5.01
N LEU A 359 -22.68 25.09 5.55
CA LEU A 359 -21.41 24.41 5.84
C LEU A 359 -21.09 23.41 4.72
#